data_02d399c4fe1739400e49108ce2268ad2
#
_entry.id   02d399c4fe1739400e49108ce2268ad2
#
_cell.length_a   1.000
_cell.length_b   1.000
_cell.length_c   1.000
_cell.angle_alpha   90.00
_cell.angle_beta   90.00
_cell.angle_gamma   90.00
#
_symmetry.space_group_name_H-M   'P 1'
#
loop_
_entity.id
_entity.type
_entity.pdbx_description
1 polymer ?
#
loop_
_entity_poly.entity_id
_entity_poly.type
_entity_poly.pdbx_seq_one_letter_code
_entity_poly.pdbx_strand_id
1 'polypeptide(L)'
;SDAQLLRTPAAKVRPQGRTAGGMAGMKLNSGAEALGFWVVEAPIDAVVVTVAGSEGSLPGTGGGSVKVTPLDRYPAKGRATGGVRSHRFLRGEDELMVAWVGVAPPRALREGGKPVALPEPDERRDGSGSPLPAPIIGIG
;
A
#
# COMPACT_ATOMS: atom_id res chain seq x y z
N SER A 1 3.23 -7.84 0.19
CA SER A 1 4.32 -7.43 -0.72
C SER A 1 3.99 -7.64 -2.20
N ASP A 2 3.07 -8.53 -2.56
CA ASP A 2 2.64 -8.84 -3.93
C ASP A 2 1.61 -7.87 -4.54
N ALA A 3 1.55 -6.64 -4.04
CA ALA A 3 0.68 -5.55 -4.47
C ALA A 3 -0.83 -5.85 -4.37
N GLN A 4 -1.24 -6.67 -3.42
CA GLN A 4 -2.65 -6.88 -3.10
C GLN A 4 -3.10 -5.99 -1.94
N LEU A 5 -4.27 -5.35 -2.09
CA LEU A 5 -4.90 -4.55 -1.06
C LEU A 5 -6.31 -5.08 -0.78
N LEU A 6 -6.60 -5.33 0.48
CA LEU A 6 -7.93 -5.66 0.93
C LEU A 6 -8.52 -4.49 1.74
N ARG A 7 -9.60 -3.93 1.23
CA ARG A 7 -10.45 -3.01 1.97
C ARG A 7 -11.66 -3.77 2.50
N THR A 8 -11.88 -3.71 3.81
CA THR A 8 -13.03 -4.39 4.44
C THR A 8 -13.69 -3.45 5.47
N PRO A 9 -15.01 -3.50 5.63
CA PRO A 9 -15.68 -2.72 6.67
C PRO A 9 -15.20 -3.14 8.07
N ALA A 10 -14.88 -2.15 8.93
CA ALA A 10 -14.40 -2.41 10.30
C ALA A 10 -15.40 -3.24 11.13
N ALA A 11 -16.70 -3.09 10.88
CA ALA A 11 -17.75 -3.89 11.54
C ALA A 11 -17.64 -5.41 11.28
N LYS A 12 -16.87 -5.84 10.27
CA LYS A 12 -16.58 -7.25 10.02
C LYS A 12 -15.50 -7.82 10.96
N VAL A 13 -14.80 -6.95 11.67
CA VAL A 13 -13.78 -7.34 12.67
C VAL A 13 -14.47 -7.28 14.03
N ARG A 14 -14.78 -8.44 14.59
CA ARG A 14 -15.45 -8.53 15.90
C ARG A 14 -14.43 -8.40 17.03
N PRO A 15 -14.77 -7.70 18.12
CA PRO A 15 -13.97 -7.75 19.35
C PRO A 15 -13.79 -9.19 19.84
N GLN A 16 -12.61 -9.50 20.34
CA GLN A 16 -12.26 -10.83 20.82
C GLN A 16 -11.66 -10.76 22.23
N GLY A 17 -11.85 -11.81 23.01
CA GLY A 17 -11.25 -11.93 24.32
C GLY A 17 -9.73 -12.10 24.26
N ARG A 18 -9.07 -11.91 25.40
CA ARG A 18 -7.58 -11.96 25.49
C ARG A 18 -6.97 -13.30 25.07
N THR A 19 -7.71 -14.40 25.23
CA THR A 19 -7.24 -15.76 24.91
C THR A 19 -7.59 -16.20 23.50
N ALA A 20 -8.28 -15.35 22.72
CA ALA A 20 -8.67 -15.70 21.37
C ALA A 20 -7.46 -15.61 20.41
N GLY A 21 -7.43 -16.51 19.43
CA GLY A 21 -6.37 -16.55 18.41
C GLY A 21 -6.44 -15.47 17.34
N GLY A 22 -7.35 -14.49 17.48
CA GLY A 22 -7.58 -13.47 16.49
C GLY A 22 -8.51 -13.90 15.35
N MET A 23 -8.60 -13.07 14.34
CA MET A 23 -9.42 -13.31 13.14
C MET A 23 -8.56 -13.12 11.89
N ALA A 24 -8.72 -14.01 10.91
CA ALA A 24 -8.07 -13.85 9.62
C ALA A 24 -8.49 -12.52 8.98
N GLY A 25 -7.55 -11.66 8.68
CA GLY A 25 -7.75 -10.40 7.97
C GLY A 25 -7.77 -10.61 6.47
N MET A 26 -6.61 -10.87 5.91
CA MET A 26 -6.39 -11.05 4.47
C MET A 26 -5.80 -12.43 4.18
N LYS A 27 -6.21 -13.02 3.06
CA LYS A 27 -5.55 -14.23 2.54
C LYS A 27 -4.35 -13.78 1.69
N LEU A 28 -3.16 -14.12 2.14
CA LEU A 28 -1.93 -13.85 1.40
C LEU A 28 -1.64 -14.97 0.39
N ASN A 29 -1.02 -14.61 -0.72
CA ASN A 29 -0.45 -15.56 -1.67
C ASN A 29 0.83 -16.18 -1.07
N SER A 30 1.25 -17.32 -1.64
CA SER A 30 2.49 -17.98 -1.21
C SER A 30 3.68 -17.03 -1.38
N GLY A 31 4.48 -16.88 -0.32
CA GLY A 31 5.63 -15.98 -0.31
C GLY A 31 5.33 -14.50 -0.14
N ALA A 32 4.06 -14.10 -0.12
CA ALA A 32 3.69 -12.71 0.13
C ALA A 32 3.65 -12.39 1.62
N GLU A 33 4.04 -11.15 1.96
CA GLU A 33 4.02 -10.60 3.31
C GLU A 33 3.04 -9.44 3.43
N ALA A 34 2.48 -9.26 4.63
CA ALA A 34 1.67 -8.11 4.95
C ALA A 34 2.56 -6.89 5.23
N LEU A 35 2.44 -5.84 4.44
CA LEU A 35 3.21 -4.60 4.62
C LEU A 35 2.60 -3.67 5.66
N GLY A 36 1.30 -3.74 5.91
CA GLY A 36 0.66 -2.87 6.88
C GLY A 36 -0.83 -3.12 7.03
N PHE A 37 -1.37 -2.44 8.03
CA PHE A 37 -2.78 -2.42 8.36
C PHE A 37 -3.14 -1.00 8.81
N TRP A 38 -4.21 -0.46 8.24
CA TRP A 38 -4.67 0.90 8.53
C TRP A 38 -6.15 0.91 8.85
N VAL A 39 -6.54 1.75 9.81
CA VAL A 39 -7.93 2.08 10.11
C VAL A 39 -8.21 3.45 9.53
N VAL A 40 -9.23 3.54 8.67
CA VAL A 40 -9.56 4.77 7.95
C VAL A 40 -10.98 5.19 8.32
N GLU A 41 -11.12 6.33 8.99
CA GLU A 41 -12.42 6.87 9.41
C GLU A 41 -13.13 7.62 8.29
N ALA A 42 -12.37 8.34 7.44
CA ALA A 42 -12.89 9.12 6.32
C ALA A 42 -12.37 8.59 4.97
N PRO A 43 -12.91 7.48 4.45
CA PRO A 43 -12.39 6.85 3.24
C PRO A 43 -12.54 7.70 1.97
N ILE A 44 -13.43 8.68 1.94
CA ILE A 44 -13.62 9.60 0.81
C ILE A 44 -12.41 10.51 0.59
N ASP A 45 -11.72 10.89 1.68
CA ASP A 45 -10.57 11.78 1.64
C ASP A 45 -9.24 11.02 1.73
N ALA A 46 -9.31 9.68 1.76
CA ALA A 46 -8.13 8.85 1.92
C ALA A 46 -7.53 8.44 0.58
N VAL A 47 -6.21 8.30 0.59
CA VAL A 47 -5.43 7.79 -0.53
C VAL A 47 -4.56 6.61 -0.10
N VAL A 48 -4.24 5.79 -1.09
CA VAL A 48 -3.28 4.69 -0.99
C VAL A 48 -2.01 5.10 -1.71
N VAL A 49 -0.89 5.07 -1.04
CA VAL A 49 0.43 5.26 -1.65
C VAL A 49 1.14 3.92 -1.69
N THR A 50 1.65 3.54 -2.85
CA THR A 50 2.40 2.31 -3.04
C THR A 50 3.71 2.62 -3.75
N VAL A 51 4.79 2.04 -3.24
CA VAL A 51 6.14 2.13 -3.82
C VAL A 51 6.58 0.73 -4.20
N ALA A 52 6.80 0.52 -5.49
CA ALA A 52 7.30 -0.74 -6.03
C ALA A 52 8.80 -0.68 -6.29
N GLY A 53 9.44 -1.80 -6.19
CA GLY A 53 10.88 -1.95 -6.44
C GLY A 53 11.28 -3.40 -6.59
N SER A 54 12.55 -3.68 -6.39
CA SER A 54 13.10 -5.02 -6.43
C SER A 54 13.84 -5.35 -5.14
N GLU A 55 13.60 -6.52 -4.59
CA GLU A 55 14.25 -7.03 -3.37
C GLU A 55 15.79 -6.99 -3.43
N GLY A 56 16.37 -7.17 -4.62
CA GLY A 56 17.81 -7.13 -4.84
C GLY A 56 18.41 -5.73 -5.03
N SER A 57 17.61 -4.68 -5.01
CA SER A 57 18.10 -3.31 -5.19
C SER A 57 18.69 -2.76 -3.91
N LEU A 58 19.93 -2.23 -3.98
CA LEU A 58 20.48 -1.45 -2.86
C LEU A 58 19.61 -0.23 -2.62
N PRO A 59 19.30 0.11 -1.36
CA PRO A 59 18.57 1.33 -1.03
C PRO A 59 19.21 2.54 -1.72
N GLY A 60 18.46 3.26 -2.54
CA GLY A 60 18.90 4.46 -3.24
C GLY A 60 19.53 4.25 -4.61
N THR A 61 19.68 3.03 -5.12
CA THR A 61 20.32 2.73 -6.41
C THR A 61 19.39 2.16 -7.47
N GLY A 62 18.24 1.67 -7.09
CA GLY A 62 17.28 1.05 -8.00
C GLY A 62 16.23 2.01 -8.52
N GLY A 63 15.92 1.92 -9.80
CA GLY A 63 14.69 2.44 -10.33
C GLY A 63 13.51 1.72 -9.67
N GLY A 64 12.50 2.46 -9.29
CA GLY A 64 11.24 1.93 -8.79
C GLY A 64 10.13 2.87 -9.21
N SER A 65 8.92 2.54 -8.86
CA SER A 65 7.78 3.40 -9.15
C SER A 65 6.95 3.68 -7.91
N VAL A 66 6.34 4.87 -7.90
CA VAL A 66 5.43 5.31 -6.86
C VAL A 66 4.09 5.66 -7.45
N LYS A 67 3.04 5.32 -6.74
CA LYS A 67 1.67 5.56 -7.17
C LYS A 67 0.83 6.03 -5.99
N VAL A 68 0.00 7.03 -6.25
CA VAL A 68 -1.04 7.50 -5.33
C VAL A 68 -2.40 7.19 -5.97
N THR A 69 -3.31 6.59 -5.22
CA THR A 69 -4.65 6.22 -5.73
C THR A 69 -5.70 6.54 -4.67
N PRO A 70 -6.82 7.17 -5.02
CA PRO A 70 -7.92 7.36 -4.07
C PRO A 70 -8.41 6.03 -3.49
N LEU A 71 -8.62 5.97 -2.18
CA LEU A 71 -9.03 4.73 -1.50
C LEU A 71 -10.42 4.24 -1.97
N ASP A 72 -11.28 5.14 -2.42
CA ASP A 72 -12.61 4.79 -2.91
C ASP A 72 -12.60 3.96 -4.20
N ARG A 73 -11.47 3.94 -4.94
CA ARG A 73 -11.28 3.07 -6.11
C ARG A 73 -11.11 1.59 -5.75
N TYR A 74 -10.90 1.28 -4.48
CA TYR A 74 -10.79 -0.09 -4.00
C TYR A 74 -12.15 -0.57 -3.49
N PRO A 75 -12.70 -1.67 -4.05
CA PRO A 75 -14.00 -2.19 -3.59
C PRO A 75 -13.88 -2.71 -2.16
N ALA A 76 -14.93 -2.48 -1.37
CA ALA A 76 -15.06 -3.13 -0.08
C ALA A 76 -15.36 -4.62 -0.29
N LYS A 77 -14.59 -5.50 0.34
CA LYS A 77 -14.71 -6.95 0.24
C LYS A 77 -14.84 -7.58 1.62
N GLY A 78 -15.23 -8.85 1.63
CA GLY A 78 -15.23 -9.63 2.85
C GLY A 78 -13.81 -9.86 3.38
N ARG A 79 -13.69 -9.97 4.69
CA ARG A 79 -12.49 -10.39 5.41
C ARG A 79 -12.03 -11.79 4.94
N ALA A 80 -10.76 -12.10 5.12
CA ALA A 80 -10.15 -13.39 4.73
C ALA A 80 -10.15 -13.70 3.22
N THR A 81 -10.26 -12.68 2.37
CA THR A 81 -10.10 -12.78 0.92
C THR A 81 -8.75 -12.22 0.46
N GLY A 82 -8.37 -12.46 -0.79
CA GLY A 82 -7.06 -12.07 -1.34
C GLY A 82 -6.91 -10.59 -1.72
N GLY A 83 -7.95 -9.77 -1.59
CA GLY A 83 -7.89 -8.38 -1.99
C GLY A 83 -7.98 -8.16 -3.50
N VAL A 84 -7.51 -6.99 -3.94
CA VAL A 84 -7.42 -6.58 -5.34
C VAL A 84 -6.06 -5.94 -5.61
N ARG A 85 -5.63 -5.98 -6.86
CA ARG A 85 -4.34 -5.37 -7.24
C ARG A 85 -4.36 -3.86 -7.00
N SER A 86 -3.30 -3.37 -6.32
CA SER A 86 -3.08 -1.96 -6.01
C SER A 86 -1.95 -1.32 -6.82
N HIS A 87 -1.09 -2.11 -7.42
CA HIS A 87 0.04 -1.65 -8.22
C HIS A 87 0.39 -2.70 -9.27
N ARG A 88 0.64 -2.27 -10.51
CA ARG A 88 1.17 -3.11 -11.57
C ARG A 88 2.68 -2.92 -11.64
N PHE A 89 3.42 -3.97 -11.37
CA PHE A 89 4.87 -3.94 -11.45
C PHE A 89 5.35 -3.70 -12.88
N LEU A 90 6.30 -2.79 -13.02
CA LEU A 90 7.04 -2.55 -14.24
C LEU A 90 8.19 -3.55 -14.37
N ARG A 91 8.84 -3.57 -15.54
CA ARG A 91 10.03 -4.42 -15.74
C ARG A 91 11.10 -4.07 -14.72
N GLY A 92 11.57 -5.07 -13.97
CA GLY A 92 12.58 -4.89 -12.91
C GLY A 92 11.99 -4.61 -11.53
N GLU A 93 10.66 -4.55 -11.40
CA GLU A 93 9.95 -4.50 -10.12
C GLU A 93 9.35 -5.87 -9.81
N ASP A 94 9.46 -6.35 -8.59
CA ASP A 94 8.94 -7.65 -8.16
C ASP A 94 8.13 -7.59 -6.86
N GLU A 95 8.23 -6.48 -6.11
CA GLU A 95 7.48 -6.34 -4.87
C GLU A 95 7.13 -4.88 -4.54
N LEU A 96 6.17 -4.70 -3.63
CA LEU A 96 5.98 -3.44 -2.94
C LEU A 96 6.98 -3.32 -1.80
N MET A 97 7.75 -2.24 -1.82
CA MET A 97 8.72 -1.89 -0.78
C MET A 97 8.07 -1.11 0.36
N VAL A 98 7.14 -0.23 0.01
CA VAL A 98 6.43 0.63 0.97
C VAL A 98 4.96 0.74 0.55
N ALA A 99 4.09 0.72 1.53
CA ALA A 99 2.67 1.04 1.38
C ALA A 99 2.22 1.95 2.52
N TRP A 100 1.26 2.82 2.22
CA TRP A 100 0.64 3.69 3.20
C TRP A 100 -0.81 3.99 2.81
N VAL A 101 -1.67 4.12 3.80
CA VAL A 101 -3.08 4.53 3.61
C VAL A 101 -3.43 5.56 4.65
N GLY A 102 -3.94 6.70 4.21
CA GLY A 102 -4.36 7.78 5.12
C GLY A 102 -5.03 8.92 4.38
N VAL A 103 -5.38 9.97 5.13
CA VAL A 103 -6.05 11.16 4.59
C VAL A 103 -5.07 11.98 3.75
N ALA A 104 -5.53 12.41 2.56
CA ALA A 104 -4.74 13.26 1.67
C ALA A 104 -4.52 14.67 2.25
N PRO A 105 -3.43 15.37 1.89
CA PRO A 105 -2.34 14.94 1.01
C PRO A 105 -1.30 14.07 1.73
N PRO A 106 -0.82 12.99 1.11
CA PRO A 106 0.27 12.20 1.70
C PRO A 106 1.60 12.95 1.62
N ARG A 107 2.49 12.69 2.58
CA ARG A 107 3.83 13.28 2.62
C ARG A 107 4.86 12.16 2.65
N ALA A 108 5.78 12.18 1.70
CA ALA A 108 6.86 11.21 1.64
C ALA A 108 8.20 11.85 2.01
N LEU A 109 9.03 11.09 2.70
CA LEU A 109 10.34 11.51 3.15
C LEU A 109 11.41 10.54 2.66
N ARG A 110 12.58 11.09 2.31
CA ARG A 110 13.82 10.35 2.07
C ARG A 110 14.76 10.45 3.26
N GLU A 111 15.85 9.72 3.18
CA GLU A 111 16.92 9.80 4.18
C GLU A 111 17.32 11.25 4.50
N GLY A 112 17.52 11.52 5.78
CA GLY A 112 17.76 12.88 6.28
C GLY A 112 16.50 13.75 6.42
N GLY A 113 15.29 13.14 6.33
CA GLY A 113 14.01 13.84 6.57
C GLY A 113 13.59 14.80 5.45
N LYS A 114 14.23 14.76 4.30
CA LYS A 114 13.90 15.65 3.17
C LYS A 114 12.65 15.14 2.44
N PRO A 115 11.74 16.05 2.04
CA PRO A 115 10.53 15.67 1.33
C PRO A 115 10.83 15.09 -0.05
N VAL A 116 9.98 14.14 -0.47
CA VAL A 116 9.95 13.56 -1.81
C VAL A 116 8.62 13.92 -2.44
N ALA A 117 8.66 14.47 -3.65
CA ALA A 117 7.44 14.75 -4.41
C ALA A 117 6.74 13.47 -4.81
N LEU A 118 5.46 13.36 -4.49
CA LEU A 118 4.60 12.27 -4.93
C LEU A 118 3.84 12.68 -6.20
N PRO A 119 3.50 11.72 -7.07
CA PRO A 119 2.70 12.00 -8.25
C PRO A 119 1.27 12.38 -7.87
N GLU A 120 0.57 13.03 -8.80
CA GLU A 120 -0.88 13.25 -8.68
C GLU A 120 -1.62 11.92 -8.58
N PRO A 121 -2.78 11.90 -7.90
CA PRO A 121 -3.58 10.69 -7.77
C PRO A 121 -3.99 10.10 -9.12
N ASP A 122 -3.74 8.80 -9.30
CA ASP A 122 -4.17 8.01 -10.46
C ASP A 122 -5.44 7.23 -10.11
N GLU A 123 -6.49 7.46 -10.87
CA GLU A 123 -7.79 6.81 -10.71
C GLU A 123 -7.75 5.29 -11.02
N ARG A 124 -6.71 4.83 -11.69
CA ARG A 124 -6.53 3.42 -12.05
C ARG A 124 -5.82 2.68 -10.92
N ARG A 125 -6.58 2.03 -10.04
CA ARG A 125 -6.02 1.28 -8.89
C ARG A 125 -5.02 0.20 -9.29
N ASP A 126 -5.19 -0.43 -10.44
CA ASP A 126 -4.37 -1.53 -10.96
C ASP A 126 -3.32 -1.08 -11.99
N GLY A 127 -3.13 0.23 -12.16
CA GLY A 127 -2.09 0.80 -13.02
C GLY A 127 -0.69 0.67 -12.43
N SER A 128 0.32 0.93 -13.26
CA SER A 128 1.71 1.09 -12.83
C SER A 128 1.93 2.47 -12.21
N GLY A 129 3.01 2.60 -11.42
CA GLY A 129 3.41 3.88 -10.86
C GLY A 129 4.19 4.77 -11.84
N SER A 130 4.49 5.98 -11.40
CA SER A 130 5.44 6.89 -12.03
C SER A 130 6.86 6.63 -11.49
N PRO A 131 7.92 6.96 -12.25
CA PRO A 131 9.28 6.79 -11.77
C PRO A 131 9.50 7.43 -10.40
N LEU A 132 10.15 6.69 -9.50
CA LEU A 132 10.45 7.16 -8.15
C LEU A 132 11.54 8.23 -8.21
N PRO A 133 11.28 9.49 -7.79
CA PRO A 133 12.25 10.57 -7.91
C PRO A 133 13.42 10.46 -6.92
N ALA A 134 13.21 9.78 -5.80
CA ALA A 134 14.21 9.49 -4.78
C ALA A 134 13.70 8.35 -3.89
N PRO A 135 14.59 7.59 -3.21
CA PRO A 135 14.17 6.55 -2.27
C PRO A 135 13.29 7.11 -1.16
N ILE A 136 12.15 6.48 -0.93
CA ILE A 136 11.21 6.84 0.13
C ILE A 136 11.45 5.91 1.30
N ILE A 137 11.69 6.49 2.49
CA ILE A 137 11.88 5.74 3.74
C ILE A 137 10.67 5.82 4.66
N GLY A 138 9.78 6.76 4.44
CA GLY A 138 8.56 6.92 5.24
C GLY A 138 7.52 7.75 4.53
N ILE A 139 6.25 7.47 4.86
CA ILE A 139 5.08 8.20 4.36
C ILE A 139 4.15 8.45 5.55
N GLY A 140 3.60 9.68 5.63
CA GLY A 140 2.68 10.10 6.68
C GLY A 140 1.81 11.29 6.28
#